data_66b4132cf1fe43371148d8394c5c5adb
#
_entry.id   66b4132cf1fe43371148d8394c5c5adb
#
_cell.length_a   1.000
_cell.length_b   1.000
_cell.length_c   1.000
_cell.angle_alpha   90.00
_cell.angle_beta   90.00
_cell.angle_gamma   90.00
#
_symmetry.space_group_name_H-M   'P 1'
#
loop_
_entity.id
_entity.type
_entity.pdbx_description
1 polymer ?
#
loop_
_entity_poly.entity_id
_entity_poly.type
_entity_poly.pdbx_seq_one_letter_code
_entity_poly.pdbx_strand_id
1 'polypeptide(L)'
;MKTLHKLGLLCLLALLALPLGAAEKIRVLILDGRNNHDWVRTTESTKATLEATGRFTVTVATAPAAFAKAKPAKPKPGDAVAKKAFDAAMKEWNAEDAAFTQAHAAEWEQWVPKFADHQVIVNNYNGPEWGNAMKDAFTEFVMNGGGLVNVHAANNAFTGWDNFNEMICCGWRNATFGKRIAVDDKTGKAVALVDADEKITTKGFGSGHGAKHVFTLKTRDAAHPIMQGIPAEWLHATDELYGRMRGSADHMHVLSSSYSKPEFGGTDMHEPMVWFAPFNKGRVVTTSMGHIMAADTSYDALHCVGFQTILARSTEWAATGKVTLPVPEGFPTLDKTSVIEPSKVNWKK
;
A
#
# COMPACT_ATOMS: atom_id res chain seq x y z
N MET A 1 -75.79 -13.66 40.75
CA MET A 1 -75.06 -12.59 40.08
C MET A 1 -73.65 -12.61 40.64
N LYS A 2 -72.70 -13.12 39.91
CA LYS A 2 -71.28 -13.18 40.31
C LYS A 2 -70.48 -12.31 39.33
N THR A 3 -69.94 -11.23 39.83
CA THR A 3 -69.08 -10.25 39.07
C THR A 3 -67.68 -10.76 39.04
N LEU A 4 -67.14 -11.08 37.82
CA LEU A 4 -65.75 -11.42 37.60
C LEU A 4 -64.93 -10.16 37.40
N HIS A 5 -63.94 -9.91 38.25
CA HIS A 5 -62.93 -8.92 38.10
C HIS A 5 -61.84 -9.47 37.21
N LYS A 6 -61.61 -8.86 36.05
CA LYS A 6 -60.42 -9.13 35.19
C LYS A 6 -59.27 -8.25 35.67
N LEU A 7 -58.27 -8.88 36.26
CA LEU A 7 -56.99 -8.26 36.55
C LEU A 7 -56.15 -8.28 35.25
N GLY A 8 -55.92 -7.11 34.66
CA GLY A 8 -55.00 -6.97 33.54
C GLY A 8 -53.58 -6.85 34.06
N LEU A 9 -52.71 -7.81 33.71
CA LEU A 9 -51.29 -7.81 34.02
C LEU A 9 -50.59 -6.97 32.94
N LEU A 10 -50.17 -5.75 33.25
CA LEU A 10 -49.32 -4.93 32.40
C LEU A 10 -47.87 -5.40 32.57
N CYS A 11 -47.35 -6.16 31.61
CA CYS A 11 -45.91 -6.45 31.52
C CYS A 11 -45.17 -5.22 30.96
N LEU A 12 -44.51 -4.49 31.83
CA LEU A 12 -43.58 -3.40 31.46
C LEU A 12 -42.29 -4.06 30.96
N LEU A 13 -42.09 -4.14 29.64
CA LEU A 13 -40.79 -4.47 29.03
C LEU A 13 -39.85 -3.29 29.21
N ALA A 14 -39.02 -3.35 30.26
CA ALA A 14 -37.88 -2.46 30.38
C ALA A 14 -36.81 -2.86 29.32
N LEU A 15 -36.77 -2.18 28.19
CA LEU A 15 -35.62 -2.22 27.28
C LEU A 15 -34.40 -1.68 28.03
N LEU A 16 -33.56 -2.59 28.52
CA LEU A 16 -32.22 -2.27 28.97
C LEU A 16 -31.44 -1.80 27.73
N ALA A 17 -31.33 -0.49 27.52
CA ALA A 17 -30.38 0.11 26.62
C ALA A 17 -28.99 -0.19 27.17
N LEU A 18 -28.35 -1.28 26.70
CA LEU A 18 -26.95 -1.50 26.95
C LEU A 18 -26.19 -0.30 26.37
N PRO A 19 -25.26 0.31 27.11
CA PRO A 19 -24.44 1.36 26.55
C PRO A 19 -23.73 0.78 25.32
N LEU A 20 -23.90 1.41 24.16
CA LEU A 20 -23.06 1.12 22.99
C LEU A 20 -21.62 1.43 23.39
N GLY A 21 -20.91 0.41 23.88
CA GLY A 21 -19.50 0.54 24.16
C GLY A 21 -18.80 1.04 22.88
N ALA A 22 -17.89 1.99 23.02
CA ALA A 22 -17.09 2.44 21.89
C ALA A 22 -16.52 1.20 21.18
N ALA A 23 -16.75 1.11 19.86
CA ALA A 23 -16.29 -0.04 19.09
C ALA A 23 -14.77 -0.24 19.33
N GLU A 24 -14.37 -1.46 19.64
CA GLU A 24 -12.95 -1.78 19.86
C GLU A 24 -12.11 -1.30 18.67
N LYS A 25 -11.01 -0.62 18.97
CA LYS A 25 -10.10 -0.13 17.92
C LYS A 25 -9.41 -1.30 17.23
N ILE A 26 -9.24 -1.18 15.93
CA ILE A 26 -8.49 -2.15 15.13
C ILE A 26 -7.01 -1.98 15.45
N ARG A 27 -6.33 -3.08 15.80
CA ARG A 27 -4.90 -3.10 16.06
C ARG A 27 -4.15 -3.30 14.74
N VAL A 28 -3.36 -2.29 14.38
CA VAL A 28 -2.57 -2.21 13.16
C VAL A 28 -1.11 -2.39 13.50
N LEU A 29 -0.40 -3.22 12.72
CA LEU A 29 1.05 -3.31 12.73
C LEU A 29 1.61 -2.67 11.48
N ILE A 30 2.44 -1.62 11.63
CA ILE A 30 3.24 -1.12 10.50
C ILE A 30 4.58 -1.87 10.50
N LEU A 31 4.97 -2.41 9.35
CA LEU A 31 6.29 -2.96 9.11
C LEU A 31 7.13 -1.96 8.32
N ASP A 32 8.29 -1.60 8.87
CA ASP A 32 9.21 -0.64 8.24
C ASP A 32 10.70 -1.00 8.53
N GLY A 33 11.59 -0.01 8.44
CA GLY A 33 13.04 -0.13 8.75
C GLY A 33 13.93 -0.05 7.53
N ARG A 34 13.41 -0.27 6.33
CA ARG A 34 14.13 -0.10 5.07
C ARG A 34 13.17 0.22 3.93
N ASN A 35 13.56 1.20 3.11
CA ASN A 35 12.94 1.48 1.82
C ASN A 35 13.93 2.29 0.96
N ASN A 36 13.74 2.29 -0.34
CA ASN A 36 14.46 3.21 -1.24
C ASN A 36 13.87 4.64 -1.22
N HIS A 37 12.78 4.84 -0.49
CA HIS A 37 12.11 6.11 -0.20
C HIS A 37 12.32 6.50 1.26
N ASP A 38 11.83 7.67 1.66
CA ASP A 38 11.86 8.10 3.07
C ASP A 38 10.81 7.35 3.90
N TRP A 39 11.18 6.14 4.29
CA TRP A 39 10.30 5.25 5.04
C TRP A 39 9.93 5.80 6.42
N VAL A 40 10.80 6.60 7.04
CA VAL A 40 10.52 7.21 8.35
C VAL A 40 9.32 8.13 8.23
N ARG A 41 9.38 9.11 7.32
CA ARG A 41 8.26 10.04 7.10
C ARG A 41 7.01 9.34 6.58
N THR A 42 7.16 8.28 5.77
CA THR A 42 6.01 7.47 5.32
C THR A 42 5.35 6.76 6.51
N THR A 43 6.13 6.15 7.41
CA THR A 43 5.59 5.48 8.61
C THR A 43 4.91 6.48 9.54
N GLU A 44 5.55 7.62 9.83
CA GLU A 44 4.99 8.67 10.69
C GLU A 44 3.65 9.21 10.13
N SER A 45 3.60 9.52 8.84
CA SER A 45 2.39 10.01 8.17
C SER A 45 1.29 8.95 8.13
N THR A 46 1.65 7.69 7.84
CA THR A 46 0.71 6.55 7.85
C THR A 46 0.11 6.35 9.24
N LYS A 47 0.95 6.33 10.28
CA LYS A 47 0.51 6.20 11.67
C LYS A 47 -0.41 7.36 12.05
N ALA A 48 -0.01 8.60 11.78
CA ALA A 48 -0.80 9.78 12.08
C ALA A 48 -2.16 9.76 11.37
N THR A 49 -2.19 9.35 10.08
CA THR A 49 -3.43 9.22 9.30
C THR A 49 -4.39 8.21 9.95
N LEU A 50 -3.90 7.03 10.30
CA LEU A 50 -4.72 5.98 10.88
C LEU A 50 -5.24 6.39 12.27
N GLU A 51 -4.38 6.91 13.15
CA GLU A 51 -4.75 7.31 14.50
C GLU A 51 -5.73 8.50 14.51
N ALA A 52 -5.59 9.45 13.57
CA ALA A 52 -6.49 10.61 13.45
C ALA A 52 -7.96 10.20 13.17
N THR A 53 -8.20 9.04 12.57
CA THR A 53 -9.56 8.52 12.39
C THR A 53 -10.26 8.13 13.69
N GLY A 54 -9.51 7.91 14.77
CA GLY A 54 -10.00 7.35 16.03
C GLY A 54 -10.33 5.85 15.96
N ARG A 55 -10.26 5.21 14.78
CA ARG A 55 -10.64 3.81 14.52
C ARG A 55 -9.55 2.80 14.83
N PHE A 56 -8.28 3.23 14.83
CA PHE A 56 -7.12 2.35 14.92
C PHE A 56 -6.25 2.62 16.16
N THR A 57 -5.55 1.57 16.59
CA THR A 57 -4.37 1.64 17.44
C THR A 57 -3.20 1.09 16.64
N VAL A 58 -2.13 1.86 16.54
CA VAL A 58 -1.01 1.55 15.63
C VAL A 58 0.24 1.26 16.42
N THR A 59 0.84 0.10 16.16
CA THR A 59 2.20 -0.27 16.58
C THR A 59 3.11 -0.34 15.37
N VAL A 60 4.40 -0.17 15.58
CA VAL A 60 5.42 -0.24 14.52
C VAL A 60 6.43 -1.33 14.89
N ALA A 61 6.75 -2.19 13.95
CA ALA A 61 7.87 -3.13 14.06
C ALA A 61 8.89 -2.77 12.99
N THR A 62 9.96 -2.13 13.44
CA THR A 62 11.08 -1.75 12.59
C THR A 62 12.02 -2.93 12.41
N ALA A 63 12.32 -3.26 11.16
CA ALA A 63 13.26 -4.32 10.81
C ALA A 63 14.66 -4.01 11.36
N PRO A 64 15.48 -5.01 11.64
CA PRO A 64 16.87 -4.81 12.07
C PRO A 64 17.65 -3.93 11.11
N ALA A 65 18.71 -3.31 11.62
CA ALA A 65 19.54 -2.42 10.81
C ALA A 65 20.01 -3.10 9.53
N ALA A 66 19.99 -2.37 8.43
CA ALA A 66 20.59 -2.76 7.17
C ALA A 66 21.86 -1.97 6.92
N PHE A 67 22.74 -2.49 6.06
CA PHE A 67 23.97 -1.81 5.70
C PHE A 67 23.70 -0.39 5.19
N ALA A 68 24.20 0.61 5.89
CA ALA A 68 23.83 2.01 5.68
C ALA A 68 24.72 2.77 4.70
N LYS A 69 25.88 2.20 4.30
CA LYS A 69 26.78 2.85 3.36
C LYS A 69 26.10 3.02 2.00
N ALA A 70 26.05 4.26 1.49
CA ALA A 70 25.45 4.54 0.20
C ALA A 70 26.15 3.75 -0.92
N LYS A 71 25.38 3.24 -1.88
CA LYS A 71 25.94 2.60 -3.07
C LYS A 71 26.74 3.62 -3.90
N PRO A 72 27.87 3.21 -4.50
CA PRO A 72 28.59 4.04 -5.45
C PRO A 72 27.67 4.57 -6.54
N ALA A 73 27.82 5.84 -6.88
CA ALA A 73 27.03 6.47 -7.93
C ALA A 73 27.39 5.90 -9.31
N LYS A 74 26.37 5.58 -10.11
CA LYS A 74 26.59 5.09 -11.49
C LYS A 74 27.26 6.16 -12.35
N PRO A 75 28.31 5.83 -13.11
CA PRO A 75 28.95 6.77 -14.03
C PRO A 75 28.04 7.11 -15.21
N LYS A 76 28.35 8.20 -15.87
CA LYS A 76 27.69 8.56 -17.14
C LYS A 76 27.99 7.50 -18.21
N PRO A 77 27.02 7.18 -19.08
CA PRO A 77 27.25 6.26 -20.19
C PRO A 77 28.43 6.71 -21.07
N GLY A 78 29.30 5.75 -21.42
CA GLY A 78 30.46 6.02 -22.31
C GLY A 78 31.77 6.33 -21.59
N ASP A 79 31.78 6.57 -20.29
CA ASP A 79 33.03 6.83 -19.53
C ASP A 79 33.61 5.50 -19.01
N ALA A 80 34.56 4.94 -19.78
CA ALA A 80 35.19 3.67 -19.44
C ALA A 80 36.07 3.73 -18.18
N VAL A 81 36.66 4.86 -17.87
CA VAL A 81 37.52 5.04 -16.69
C VAL A 81 36.64 5.10 -15.45
N ALA A 82 35.62 5.95 -15.49
CA ALA A 82 34.64 6.02 -14.39
C ALA A 82 33.90 4.69 -14.18
N LYS A 83 33.62 3.96 -15.27
CA LYS A 83 33.03 2.59 -15.15
C LYS A 83 33.95 1.64 -14.40
N LYS A 84 35.24 1.59 -14.70
CA LYS A 84 36.19 0.72 -13.99
C LYS A 84 36.30 1.07 -12.51
N ALA A 85 36.34 2.38 -12.19
CA ALA A 85 36.34 2.84 -10.81
C ALA A 85 35.04 2.46 -10.08
N PHE A 86 33.90 2.62 -10.74
CA PHE A 86 32.59 2.20 -10.22
C PHE A 86 32.53 0.69 -9.94
N ASP A 87 32.99 -0.13 -10.88
CA ASP A 87 32.98 -1.60 -10.74
C ASP A 87 33.85 -2.04 -9.53
N ALA A 88 35.01 -1.37 -9.31
CA ALA A 88 35.87 -1.64 -8.14
C ALA A 88 35.18 -1.20 -6.82
N ALA A 89 34.59 0.00 -6.79
CA ALA A 89 33.89 0.51 -5.64
C ALA A 89 32.64 -0.34 -5.31
N MET A 90 31.94 -0.84 -6.31
CA MET A 90 30.81 -1.75 -6.13
C MET A 90 31.24 -3.10 -5.56
N LYS A 91 32.41 -3.61 -5.98
CA LYS A 91 32.96 -4.85 -5.43
C LYS A 91 33.26 -4.70 -3.93
N GLU A 92 33.87 -3.59 -3.53
CA GLU A 92 34.15 -3.29 -2.12
C GLU A 92 32.84 -3.11 -1.33
N TRP A 93 31.91 -2.32 -1.86
CA TRP A 93 30.60 -2.11 -1.25
C TRP A 93 29.85 -3.42 -1.01
N ASN A 94 29.84 -4.32 -2.02
CA ASN A 94 29.18 -5.63 -1.90
C ASN A 94 29.85 -6.50 -0.83
N ALA A 95 31.18 -6.45 -0.68
CA ALA A 95 31.89 -7.21 0.34
C ALA A 95 31.57 -6.70 1.76
N GLU A 96 31.51 -5.38 1.94
CA GLU A 96 31.12 -4.77 3.20
C GLU A 96 29.65 -5.05 3.56
N ASP A 97 28.72 -4.96 2.60
CA ASP A 97 27.31 -5.29 2.76
C ASP A 97 27.14 -6.78 3.16
N ALA A 98 27.86 -7.68 2.50
CA ALA A 98 27.83 -9.10 2.84
C ALA A 98 28.37 -9.39 4.25
N ALA A 99 29.47 -8.74 4.64
CA ALA A 99 30.04 -8.87 5.99
C ALA A 99 29.08 -8.33 7.06
N PHE A 100 28.46 -7.17 6.80
CA PHE A 100 27.43 -6.60 7.67
C PHE A 100 26.24 -7.54 7.81
N THR A 101 25.71 -8.04 6.70
CA THR A 101 24.58 -8.97 6.67
C THR A 101 24.88 -10.24 7.45
N GLN A 102 26.08 -10.80 7.28
CA GLN A 102 26.52 -11.99 8.04
C GLN A 102 26.62 -11.69 9.55
N ALA A 103 27.17 -10.55 9.93
CA ALA A 103 27.31 -10.18 11.34
C ALA A 103 25.96 -9.99 12.04
N HIS A 104 24.92 -9.59 11.31
CA HIS A 104 23.57 -9.35 11.85
C HIS A 104 22.56 -10.45 11.50
N ALA A 105 23.00 -11.56 10.90
CA ALA A 105 22.13 -12.64 10.43
C ALA A 105 21.23 -13.21 11.53
N ALA A 106 21.75 -13.37 12.76
CA ALA A 106 20.99 -13.89 13.89
C ALA A 106 19.86 -12.91 14.32
N GLU A 107 20.11 -11.61 14.27
CA GLU A 107 19.10 -10.59 14.57
C GLU A 107 17.97 -10.62 13.54
N TRP A 108 18.30 -10.70 12.26
CA TRP A 108 17.34 -10.84 11.17
C TRP A 108 16.53 -12.12 11.25
N GLU A 109 17.15 -13.24 11.61
CA GLU A 109 16.45 -14.53 11.74
C GLU A 109 15.48 -14.54 12.93
N GLN A 110 15.82 -13.82 14.01
CA GLN A 110 14.97 -13.71 15.20
C GLN A 110 13.89 -12.64 15.09
N TRP A 111 13.96 -11.76 14.08
CA TRP A 111 13.01 -10.69 13.91
C TRP A 111 11.68 -11.20 13.32
N VAL A 112 10.79 -11.59 14.21
CA VAL A 112 9.42 -12.02 13.88
C VAL A 112 8.45 -11.28 14.80
N PRO A 113 7.76 -10.23 14.30
CA PRO A 113 6.75 -9.51 15.06
C PRO A 113 5.60 -10.42 15.50
N LYS A 114 4.94 -10.07 16.60
CA LYS A 114 3.77 -10.80 17.10
C LYS A 114 2.53 -10.47 16.26
N PHE A 115 2.40 -11.08 15.09
CA PHE A 115 1.29 -10.84 14.17
C PHE A 115 -0.07 -11.13 14.80
N ALA A 116 -0.18 -12.16 15.66
CA ALA A 116 -1.43 -12.54 16.32
C ALA A 116 -2.05 -11.43 17.19
N ASP A 117 -1.27 -10.43 17.61
CA ASP A 117 -1.77 -9.30 18.38
C ASP A 117 -2.50 -8.26 17.50
N HIS A 118 -2.52 -8.43 16.19
CA HIS A 118 -3.01 -7.46 15.21
C HIS A 118 -4.06 -8.07 14.28
N GLN A 119 -4.91 -7.22 13.69
CA GLN A 119 -5.87 -7.62 12.67
C GLN A 119 -5.39 -7.31 11.26
N VAL A 120 -4.46 -6.36 11.11
CA VAL A 120 -3.97 -5.92 9.80
C VAL A 120 -2.53 -5.44 9.89
N ILE A 121 -1.78 -5.75 8.84
CA ILE A 121 -0.43 -5.23 8.60
C ILE A 121 -0.51 -4.11 7.56
N VAL A 122 0.15 -2.99 7.82
CA VAL A 122 0.47 -1.98 6.80
C VAL A 122 1.95 -2.08 6.50
N ASN A 123 2.27 -2.51 5.28
CA ASN A 123 3.64 -2.76 4.87
C ASN A 123 4.24 -1.53 4.17
N ASN A 124 5.28 -0.97 4.78
CA ASN A 124 6.11 0.12 4.23
C ASN A 124 7.56 -0.36 4.04
N TYR A 125 7.79 -1.66 4.04
CA TYR A 125 9.13 -2.24 3.92
C TYR A 125 9.50 -2.54 2.47
N ASN A 126 10.68 -2.10 2.04
CA ASN A 126 11.33 -2.49 0.79
C ASN A 126 12.85 -2.52 1.00
N GLY A 127 13.36 -3.65 1.42
CA GLY A 127 14.75 -3.87 1.79
C GLY A 127 15.24 -5.27 1.50
N PRO A 128 16.30 -5.74 2.19
CA PRO A 128 16.76 -7.11 2.11
C PRO A 128 15.63 -8.12 2.34
N GLU A 129 15.76 -9.29 1.77
CA GLU A 129 14.78 -10.35 2.02
C GLU A 129 14.76 -10.75 3.50
N TRP A 130 13.55 -11.02 3.99
CA TRP A 130 13.34 -11.52 5.35
C TRP A 130 13.79 -12.98 5.48
N GLY A 131 14.16 -13.39 6.68
CA GLY A 131 14.40 -14.78 7.02
C GLY A 131 13.14 -15.65 6.85
N ASN A 132 13.33 -16.96 6.73
CA ASN A 132 12.21 -17.88 6.48
C ASN A 132 11.17 -17.83 7.60
N ALA A 133 11.58 -17.78 8.87
CA ALA A 133 10.65 -17.67 10.01
C ALA A 133 9.71 -16.47 9.89
N MET A 134 10.25 -15.31 9.48
CA MET A 134 9.45 -14.10 9.24
C MET A 134 8.51 -14.27 8.04
N LYS A 135 8.99 -14.81 6.92
CA LYS A 135 8.17 -15.06 5.71
C LYS A 135 7.03 -16.03 6.00
N ASP A 136 7.31 -17.10 6.73
CA ASP A 136 6.33 -18.12 7.08
C ASP A 136 5.25 -17.54 8.01
N ALA A 137 5.64 -16.84 9.07
CA ALA A 137 4.73 -16.21 10.02
C ALA A 137 3.86 -15.13 9.35
N PHE A 138 4.44 -14.32 8.45
CA PHE A 138 3.71 -13.33 7.67
C PHE A 138 2.70 -13.99 6.72
N THR A 139 3.15 -15.02 5.98
CA THR A 139 2.27 -15.78 5.08
C THR A 139 1.12 -16.41 5.85
N GLU A 140 1.40 -17.09 6.96
CA GLU A 140 0.40 -17.72 7.81
C GLU A 140 -0.62 -16.71 8.34
N PHE A 141 -0.17 -15.55 8.80
CA PHE A 141 -1.05 -14.48 9.25
C PHE A 141 -2.06 -14.08 8.17
N VAL A 142 -1.58 -13.81 6.93
CA VAL A 142 -2.47 -13.41 5.84
C VAL A 142 -3.38 -14.57 5.43
N MET A 143 -2.85 -15.78 5.26
CA MET A 143 -3.63 -16.98 4.88
C MET A 143 -4.77 -17.25 5.84
N ASN A 144 -4.58 -17.00 7.14
CA ASN A 144 -5.58 -17.25 8.19
C ASN A 144 -6.61 -16.12 8.34
N GLY A 145 -6.57 -15.10 7.48
CA GLY A 145 -7.57 -14.03 7.42
C GLY A 145 -7.08 -12.66 7.90
N GLY A 146 -5.81 -12.54 8.23
CA GLY A 146 -5.18 -11.25 8.51
C GLY A 146 -5.25 -10.32 7.30
N GLY A 147 -5.40 -9.02 7.55
CA GLY A 147 -5.39 -8.00 6.52
C GLY A 147 -3.95 -7.58 6.16
N LEU A 148 -3.74 -7.21 4.90
CA LEU A 148 -2.48 -6.62 4.43
C LEU A 148 -2.77 -5.39 3.57
N VAL A 149 -2.07 -4.29 3.85
CA VAL A 149 -2.07 -3.09 3.00
C VAL A 149 -0.63 -2.77 2.63
N ASN A 150 -0.30 -2.84 1.34
CA ASN A 150 1.02 -2.45 0.83
C ASN A 150 0.98 -1.01 0.35
N VAL A 151 1.93 -0.20 0.82
CA VAL A 151 2.00 1.24 0.50
C VAL A 151 3.19 1.49 -0.42
N HIS A 152 2.89 2.08 -1.58
CA HIS A 152 3.85 2.59 -2.54
C HIS A 152 5.00 1.59 -2.82
N ALA A 153 6.24 1.95 -2.52
CA ALA A 153 7.42 1.15 -2.80
C ALA A 153 7.51 -0.18 -2.02
N ALA A 154 6.62 -0.46 -1.08
CA ALA A 154 6.54 -1.80 -0.50
C ALA A 154 6.21 -2.88 -1.54
N ASN A 155 5.56 -2.52 -2.66
CA ASN A 155 5.33 -3.45 -3.76
C ASN A 155 6.59 -3.81 -4.56
N ASN A 156 7.71 -3.12 -4.35
CA ASN A 156 8.99 -3.39 -5.01
C ASN A 156 9.75 -4.55 -4.34
N ALA A 157 9.44 -4.84 -3.06
CA ALA A 157 10.13 -5.84 -2.26
C ALA A 157 9.94 -7.27 -2.81
N PHE A 158 10.84 -8.16 -2.40
CA PHE A 158 10.67 -9.61 -2.43
C PHE A 158 10.36 -10.21 -3.80
N THR A 159 11.09 -9.82 -4.84
CA THR A 159 10.91 -10.38 -6.19
C THR A 159 11.01 -11.90 -6.24
N GLY A 160 11.84 -12.52 -5.37
CA GLY A 160 12.03 -13.96 -5.29
C GLY A 160 11.07 -14.71 -4.35
N TRP A 161 10.11 -14.02 -3.73
CA TRP A 161 9.17 -14.65 -2.80
C TRP A 161 7.77 -14.80 -3.43
N ASP A 162 7.44 -16.01 -3.87
CA ASP A 162 6.25 -16.32 -4.66
C ASP A 162 4.96 -15.95 -3.93
N ASN A 163 4.83 -16.30 -2.63
CA ASN A 163 3.63 -15.97 -1.86
C ASN A 163 3.39 -14.46 -1.80
N PHE A 164 4.45 -13.66 -1.65
CA PHE A 164 4.30 -12.20 -1.65
C PHE A 164 3.88 -11.67 -3.02
N ASN A 165 4.47 -12.21 -4.10
CA ASN A 165 4.08 -11.83 -5.47
C ASN A 165 2.63 -12.22 -5.78
N GLU A 166 2.16 -13.36 -5.27
CA GLU A 166 0.75 -13.76 -5.38
C GLU A 166 -0.15 -12.83 -4.57
N MET A 167 0.20 -12.50 -3.33
CA MET A 167 -0.56 -11.58 -2.47
C MET A 167 -0.80 -10.22 -3.13
N ILE A 168 0.24 -9.64 -3.75
CA ILE A 168 0.16 -8.30 -4.33
C ILE A 168 -0.27 -8.28 -5.80
N CYS A 169 -0.34 -9.45 -6.48
CA CYS A 169 -0.63 -9.64 -7.90
C CYS A 169 0.39 -8.98 -8.82
N CYS A 170 0.66 -7.71 -8.69
CA CYS A 170 1.68 -7.02 -9.46
C CYS A 170 2.45 -6.01 -8.61
N GLY A 171 3.67 -5.71 -9.05
CA GLY A 171 4.55 -4.77 -8.38
C GLY A 171 5.63 -4.23 -9.30
N TRP A 172 6.49 -3.43 -8.75
CA TRP A 172 7.66 -2.92 -9.46
C TRP A 172 8.66 -4.04 -9.71
N ARG A 173 8.72 -4.52 -10.92
CA ARG A 173 9.55 -5.68 -11.34
C ARG A 173 10.32 -5.37 -12.62
N ASN A 174 11.39 -6.17 -12.86
CA ASN A 174 12.14 -6.12 -14.10
C ASN A 174 11.31 -6.60 -15.30
N ALA A 175 11.72 -6.22 -16.51
CA ALA A 175 11.05 -6.56 -17.76
C ALA A 175 10.88 -8.08 -18.02
N THR A 176 11.69 -8.91 -17.37
CA THR A 176 11.62 -10.38 -17.50
C THR A 176 10.68 -11.05 -16.50
N PHE A 177 10.07 -10.28 -15.57
CA PHE A 177 9.19 -10.83 -14.54
C PHE A 177 7.73 -10.79 -15.01
N GLY A 178 7.07 -11.94 -15.04
CA GLY A 178 5.64 -12.02 -15.35
C GLY A 178 5.22 -11.24 -16.59
N LYS A 179 3.98 -10.78 -16.62
CA LYS A 179 3.44 -9.92 -17.68
C LYS A 179 3.30 -8.48 -17.18
N ARG A 180 3.33 -7.52 -18.08
CA ARG A 180 2.93 -6.15 -17.80
C ARG A 180 1.45 -6.12 -17.48
N ILE A 181 1.07 -5.42 -16.43
CA ILE A 181 -0.32 -5.20 -16.05
C ILE A 181 -0.70 -3.75 -16.34
N ALA A 182 -1.82 -3.59 -17.01
CA ALA A 182 -2.49 -2.30 -17.24
C ALA A 182 -3.97 -2.42 -16.88
N VAL A 183 -4.73 -1.35 -17.03
CA VAL A 183 -6.18 -1.35 -16.81
C VAL A 183 -6.90 -1.03 -18.10
N ASP A 184 -7.80 -1.92 -18.52
CA ASP A 184 -8.69 -1.63 -19.63
C ASP A 184 -9.67 -0.52 -19.23
N ASP A 185 -9.67 0.59 -19.98
CA ASP A 185 -10.44 1.77 -19.59
C ASP A 185 -11.97 1.55 -19.69
N LYS A 186 -12.42 0.66 -20.57
CA LYS A 186 -13.85 0.39 -20.79
C LYS A 186 -14.43 -0.49 -19.70
N THR A 187 -13.68 -1.51 -19.29
CA THR A 187 -14.15 -2.50 -18.30
C THR A 187 -13.70 -2.20 -16.89
N GLY A 188 -12.66 -1.38 -16.70
CA GLY A 188 -12.03 -1.11 -15.42
C GLY A 188 -11.21 -2.27 -14.85
N LYS A 189 -11.05 -3.36 -15.62
CA LYS A 189 -10.37 -4.58 -15.17
C LYS A 189 -8.87 -4.54 -15.46
N ALA A 190 -8.09 -5.23 -14.63
CA ALA A 190 -6.70 -5.51 -14.91
C ALA A 190 -6.58 -6.39 -16.17
N VAL A 191 -5.64 -6.05 -17.03
CA VAL A 191 -5.29 -6.81 -18.22
C VAL A 191 -3.80 -7.08 -18.25
N ALA A 192 -3.46 -8.33 -18.53
CA ALA A 192 -2.08 -8.73 -18.73
C ALA A 192 -1.72 -8.54 -20.22
N LEU A 193 -0.82 -7.62 -20.48
CA LEU A 193 -0.35 -7.36 -21.83
C LEU A 193 0.70 -8.39 -22.23
N VAL A 194 0.64 -8.84 -23.48
CA VAL A 194 1.69 -9.63 -24.11
C VAL A 194 2.65 -8.70 -24.86
N ASP A 195 3.88 -9.13 -25.07
CA ASP A 195 4.96 -8.29 -25.64
C ASP A 195 4.57 -7.70 -27.03
N ALA A 196 3.69 -8.36 -27.77
CA ALA A 196 3.19 -7.86 -29.07
C ALA A 196 2.26 -6.64 -28.92
N ASP A 197 1.57 -6.50 -27.78
CA ASP A 197 0.66 -5.39 -27.47
C ASP A 197 1.40 -4.25 -26.79
N GLU A 198 2.57 -4.53 -26.29
CA GLU A 198 3.49 -3.53 -25.73
C GLU A 198 4.24 -2.87 -26.88
N LYS A 199 3.95 -1.61 -27.19
CA LYS A 199 4.72 -0.79 -28.16
C LYS A 199 6.21 -0.69 -27.82
N ILE A 200 6.62 -1.28 -26.71
CA ILE A 200 7.95 -1.26 -26.14
C ILE A 200 8.47 -2.69 -26.09
N THR A 201 9.01 -3.15 -27.20
CA THR A 201 9.61 -4.48 -27.33
C THR A 201 11.09 -4.52 -26.93
N THR A 202 11.65 -3.44 -26.40
CA THR A 202 13.09 -3.36 -26.09
C THR A 202 13.38 -3.95 -24.71
N LYS A 203 14.30 -4.91 -24.71
CA LYS A 203 14.97 -5.44 -23.55
C LYS A 203 15.39 -4.31 -22.60
N GLY A 204 14.75 -4.18 -21.43
CA GLY A 204 15.09 -3.16 -20.45
C GLY A 204 13.93 -2.33 -19.90
N PHE A 205 12.71 -2.49 -20.42
CA PHE A 205 11.54 -1.82 -19.89
C PHE A 205 10.84 -2.67 -18.83
N GLY A 206 11.33 -2.60 -17.60
CA GLY A 206 10.59 -2.98 -16.41
C GLY A 206 9.64 -1.88 -15.96
N SER A 207 9.13 -2.01 -14.75
CA SER A 207 8.32 -0.97 -14.11
C SER A 207 9.08 0.36 -14.06
N GLY A 208 8.34 1.45 -14.08
CA GLY A 208 8.88 2.80 -14.06
C GLY A 208 7.79 3.81 -13.73
N HIS A 209 8.19 5.06 -13.65
CA HIS A 209 7.31 6.22 -13.56
C HIS A 209 7.88 7.34 -14.43
N GLY A 210 7.04 8.31 -14.75
CA GLY A 210 7.48 9.56 -15.36
C GLY A 210 7.81 10.63 -14.30
N ALA A 211 7.76 11.90 -14.71
CA ALA A 211 7.92 13.01 -13.78
C ALA A 211 6.76 13.04 -12.76
N LYS A 212 7.07 13.41 -11.50
CA LYS A 212 6.03 13.64 -10.48
C LYS A 212 5.08 14.75 -10.92
N HIS A 213 3.80 14.52 -10.80
CA HIS A 213 2.76 15.48 -11.18
C HIS A 213 1.45 15.22 -10.44
N VAL A 214 0.52 16.15 -10.56
CA VAL A 214 -0.88 15.98 -10.15
C VAL A 214 -1.57 15.13 -11.23
N PHE A 215 -2.31 14.08 -10.82
CA PHE A 215 -3.02 13.23 -11.78
C PHE A 215 -4.44 12.89 -11.32
N THR A 216 -5.30 12.60 -12.27
CA THR A 216 -6.68 12.20 -12.00
C THR A 216 -6.75 10.72 -11.68
N LEU A 217 -7.37 10.39 -10.57
CA LEU A 217 -7.78 9.03 -10.23
C LEU A 217 -9.20 8.77 -10.71
N LYS A 218 -9.41 7.63 -11.33
CA LYS A 218 -10.71 7.14 -11.78
C LYS A 218 -11.12 5.95 -10.91
N THR A 219 -12.24 6.08 -10.23
CA THR A 219 -12.85 4.99 -9.45
C THR A 219 -13.36 3.91 -10.39
N ARG A 220 -12.93 2.66 -10.20
CA ARG A 220 -13.26 1.53 -11.07
C ARG A 220 -14.34 0.62 -10.51
N ASP A 221 -14.45 0.54 -9.19
CA ASP A 221 -15.49 -0.23 -8.51
C ASP A 221 -16.10 0.63 -7.38
N ALA A 222 -17.06 1.46 -7.72
CA ALA A 222 -17.77 2.33 -6.76
C ALA A 222 -18.64 1.54 -5.76
N ALA A 223 -18.95 0.26 -6.03
CA ALA A 223 -19.73 -0.59 -5.14
C ALA A 223 -18.86 -1.21 -4.02
N HIS A 224 -17.55 -1.30 -4.25
CA HIS A 224 -16.64 -1.87 -3.25
C HIS A 224 -16.60 -0.98 -1.99
N PRO A 225 -16.64 -1.56 -0.77
CA PRO A 225 -16.70 -0.79 0.47
C PRO A 225 -15.62 0.29 0.61
N ILE A 226 -14.40 0.05 0.14
CA ILE A 226 -13.31 1.04 0.15
C ILE A 226 -13.70 2.28 -0.67
N MET A 227 -14.39 2.11 -1.79
CA MET A 227 -14.67 3.17 -2.76
C MET A 227 -16.04 3.83 -2.61
N GLN A 228 -16.92 3.27 -1.79
CA GLN A 228 -18.27 3.84 -1.58
C GLN A 228 -18.23 5.30 -1.15
N GLY A 229 -18.95 6.17 -1.87
CA GLY A 229 -19.01 7.61 -1.62
C GLY A 229 -17.79 8.40 -2.10
N ILE A 230 -16.77 7.76 -2.64
CA ILE A 230 -15.66 8.44 -3.33
C ILE A 230 -16.14 8.87 -4.73
N PRO A 231 -15.81 10.09 -5.18
CA PRO A 231 -16.18 10.56 -6.52
C PRO A 231 -15.68 9.62 -7.63
N ALA A 232 -16.38 9.64 -8.78
CA ALA A 232 -15.98 8.84 -9.95
C ALA A 232 -14.58 9.21 -10.45
N GLU A 233 -14.24 10.49 -10.39
CA GLU A 233 -12.92 11.03 -10.71
C GLU A 233 -12.54 12.13 -9.73
N TRP A 234 -11.26 12.20 -9.36
CA TRP A 234 -10.71 13.18 -8.44
C TRP A 234 -9.21 13.36 -8.61
N LEU A 235 -8.66 14.51 -8.22
CA LEU A 235 -7.24 14.83 -8.35
C LEU A 235 -6.46 14.29 -7.15
N HIS A 236 -5.46 13.46 -7.43
CA HIS A 236 -4.39 13.18 -6.47
C HIS A 236 -3.34 14.30 -6.53
N ALA A 237 -2.78 14.65 -5.37
CA ALA A 237 -1.72 15.64 -5.29
C ALA A 237 -0.43 15.14 -6.00
N THR A 238 0.59 15.98 -6.08
CA THR A 238 1.85 15.65 -6.74
C THR A 238 2.45 14.35 -6.19
N ASP A 239 2.57 13.34 -7.07
CA ASP A 239 3.08 12.01 -6.71
C ASP A 239 3.74 11.34 -7.92
N GLU A 240 4.34 10.17 -7.72
CA GLU A 240 4.80 9.27 -8.78
C GLU A 240 3.65 8.40 -9.27
N LEU A 241 3.36 8.47 -10.56
CA LEU A 241 2.44 7.55 -11.20
C LEU A 241 3.23 6.34 -11.71
N TYR A 242 3.17 5.22 -10.97
CA TYR A 242 3.80 3.98 -11.38
C TYR A 242 3.16 3.41 -12.63
N GLY A 243 3.97 2.98 -13.55
CA GLY A 243 3.51 2.34 -14.78
C GLY A 243 4.36 1.12 -15.13
N ARG A 244 3.84 0.32 -16.04
CA ARG A 244 4.47 -0.93 -16.49
C ARG A 244 4.75 -1.91 -15.35
N MET A 245 3.97 -1.88 -14.27
CA MET A 245 4.08 -2.87 -13.20
C MET A 245 3.84 -4.27 -13.76
N ARG A 246 4.50 -5.27 -13.17
CA ARG A 246 4.50 -6.63 -13.72
C ARG A 246 4.05 -7.65 -12.68
N GLY A 247 3.43 -8.73 -13.18
CA GLY A 247 2.91 -9.79 -12.33
C GLY A 247 1.83 -10.62 -13.03
N SER A 248 0.72 -10.88 -12.32
CA SER A 248 -0.48 -11.53 -12.83
C SER A 248 -1.71 -10.63 -12.68
N ALA A 249 -2.60 -10.68 -13.66
CA ALA A 249 -3.92 -10.06 -13.56
C ALA A 249 -4.93 -11.00 -12.87
N ASP A 250 -4.56 -12.25 -12.65
CA ASP A 250 -5.43 -13.25 -12.03
C ASP A 250 -5.73 -12.82 -10.59
N HIS A 251 -6.99 -12.87 -10.21
CA HIS A 251 -7.48 -12.46 -8.88
C HIS A 251 -7.23 -10.99 -8.50
N MET A 252 -6.71 -10.15 -9.42
CA MET A 252 -6.51 -8.73 -9.22
C MET A 252 -7.81 -7.95 -9.46
N HIS A 253 -8.31 -7.29 -8.43
CA HIS A 253 -9.51 -6.43 -8.51
C HIS A 253 -9.10 -4.97 -8.42
N VAL A 254 -9.20 -4.25 -9.53
CA VAL A 254 -8.81 -2.83 -9.59
C VAL A 254 -9.91 -1.96 -8.98
N LEU A 255 -9.55 -1.19 -7.97
CA LEU A 255 -10.44 -0.23 -7.31
C LEU A 255 -10.30 1.17 -7.90
N SER A 256 -9.08 1.55 -8.30
CA SER A 256 -8.81 2.85 -8.91
C SER A 256 -7.63 2.75 -9.87
N SER A 257 -7.68 3.55 -10.93
CA SER A 257 -6.61 3.67 -11.91
C SER A 257 -6.37 5.14 -12.29
N SER A 258 -5.23 5.40 -12.93
CA SER A 258 -4.93 6.71 -13.50
C SER A 258 -4.37 6.55 -14.91
N TYR A 259 -4.73 7.47 -15.81
CA TYR A 259 -4.15 7.55 -17.14
C TYR A 259 -2.75 8.14 -17.08
N SER A 260 -1.78 7.34 -17.48
CA SER A 260 -0.36 7.67 -17.45
C SER A 260 0.04 8.44 -18.70
N LYS A 261 -0.01 9.78 -18.60
CA LYS A 261 0.13 10.69 -19.72
C LYS A 261 1.55 10.72 -20.29
N PRO A 262 1.71 10.62 -21.63
CA PRO A 262 3.02 10.67 -22.29
C PRO A 262 3.80 11.96 -22.03
N GLU A 263 3.12 13.08 -21.85
CA GLU A 263 3.74 14.38 -21.58
C GLU A 263 4.60 14.42 -20.30
N PHE A 264 4.28 13.53 -19.34
CA PHE A 264 5.07 13.34 -18.12
C PHE A 264 6.01 12.13 -18.20
N GLY A 265 6.21 11.54 -19.39
CA GLY A 265 6.98 10.31 -19.57
C GLY A 265 6.18 9.05 -19.23
N GLY A 266 4.87 9.14 -19.25
CA GLY A 266 3.93 8.06 -18.97
C GLY A 266 3.78 7.06 -20.12
N THR A 267 2.90 6.11 -19.92
CA THR A 267 2.77 4.89 -20.73
C THR A 267 1.67 4.95 -21.78
N ASP A 268 0.91 6.05 -21.83
CA ASP A 268 -0.27 6.20 -22.72
C ASP A 268 -1.39 5.18 -22.42
N MET A 269 -1.46 4.72 -21.18
CA MET A 269 -2.44 3.71 -20.74
C MET A 269 -2.94 4.04 -19.33
N HIS A 270 -4.07 3.44 -18.95
CA HIS A 270 -4.48 3.42 -17.55
C HIS A 270 -3.63 2.42 -16.76
N GLU A 271 -3.01 2.89 -15.69
CA GLU A 271 -2.22 2.10 -14.76
C GLU A 271 -2.99 1.87 -13.45
N PRO A 272 -2.88 0.69 -12.82
CA PRO A 272 -3.55 0.43 -11.54
C PRO A 272 -2.92 1.25 -10.43
N MET A 273 -3.76 1.98 -9.67
CA MET A 273 -3.30 2.82 -8.56
C MET A 273 -3.70 2.25 -7.20
N VAL A 274 -4.88 1.62 -7.13
CA VAL A 274 -5.38 0.89 -5.95
C VAL A 274 -6.04 -0.39 -6.42
N TRP A 275 -5.66 -1.50 -5.83
CA TRP A 275 -6.27 -2.80 -6.12
C TRP A 275 -6.28 -3.69 -4.89
N PHE A 276 -7.12 -4.70 -4.90
CA PHE A 276 -7.07 -5.76 -3.90
C PHE A 276 -7.00 -7.14 -4.55
N ALA A 277 -6.49 -8.11 -3.78
CA ALA A 277 -6.52 -9.52 -4.10
C ALA A 277 -6.88 -10.34 -2.85
N PRO A 278 -7.67 -11.40 -2.99
CA PRO A 278 -7.78 -12.39 -1.92
C PRO A 278 -6.52 -13.25 -1.88
N PHE A 279 -6.04 -13.56 -0.68
CA PHE A 279 -5.00 -14.56 -0.50
C PHE A 279 -5.47 -15.55 0.56
N ASN A 280 -6.00 -16.68 0.13
CA ASN A 280 -6.73 -17.65 0.96
C ASN A 280 -7.90 -16.94 1.70
N LYS A 281 -7.84 -16.81 3.03
CA LYS A 281 -8.85 -16.08 3.84
C LYS A 281 -8.50 -14.60 4.03
N GLY A 282 -7.28 -14.21 3.70
CA GLY A 282 -6.78 -12.85 3.86
C GLY A 282 -7.27 -11.88 2.79
N ARG A 283 -7.19 -10.62 3.12
CA ARG A 283 -7.55 -9.51 2.24
C ARG A 283 -6.33 -8.61 2.06
N VAL A 284 -5.82 -8.56 0.85
CA VAL A 284 -4.63 -7.79 0.52
C VAL A 284 -5.02 -6.60 -0.34
N VAL A 285 -4.66 -5.40 0.09
CA VAL A 285 -4.84 -4.17 -0.69
C VAL A 285 -3.46 -3.61 -1.00
N THR A 286 -3.24 -3.16 -2.21
CA THR A 286 -2.01 -2.46 -2.61
C THR A 286 -2.37 -1.12 -3.21
N THR A 287 -1.62 -0.08 -2.83
CA THR A 287 -1.64 1.23 -3.48
C THR A 287 -0.25 1.59 -3.96
N SER A 288 -0.14 2.08 -5.20
CA SER A 288 1.10 2.61 -5.76
C SER A 288 1.34 4.09 -5.41
N MET A 289 0.39 4.75 -4.75
CA MET A 289 0.49 6.13 -4.27
C MET A 289 1.28 6.23 -2.96
N GLY A 290 1.79 7.42 -2.66
CA GLY A 290 2.38 7.73 -1.35
C GLY A 290 3.89 7.93 -1.38
N HIS A 291 4.42 8.45 -2.49
CA HIS A 291 5.83 8.77 -2.66
C HIS A 291 6.30 9.88 -1.74
N ILE A 292 7.47 9.71 -1.12
CA ILE A 292 8.24 10.77 -0.49
C ILE A 292 9.72 10.40 -0.45
N MET A 293 10.60 11.31 -0.86
CA MET A 293 12.06 11.17 -0.77
C MET A 293 12.63 12.09 0.29
N ALA A 294 13.79 11.76 0.84
CA ALA A 294 14.47 12.61 1.82
C ALA A 294 14.68 14.06 1.36
N ALA A 295 14.82 14.28 0.05
CA ALA A 295 14.97 15.60 -0.53
C ALA A 295 13.65 16.37 -0.73
N ASP A 296 12.49 15.72 -0.59
CA ASP A 296 11.20 16.38 -0.74
C ASP A 296 10.93 17.31 0.45
N THR A 297 10.51 18.54 0.15
CA THR A 297 10.21 19.58 1.16
C THR A 297 8.74 19.63 1.53
N SER A 298 7.87 18.92 0.79
CA SER A 298 6.43 18.80 1.03
C SER A 298 6.02 17.35 1.22
N TYR A 299 4.84 17.16 1.79
CA TYR A 299 4.20 15.85 1.99
C TYR A 299 3.02 15.64 1.04
N ASP A 300 3.06 16.25 -0.15
CA ASP A 300 1.90 16.34 -1.04
C ASP A 300 1.20 15.00 -1.26
N ALA A 301 1.93 13.96 -1.62
CA ALA A 301 1.37 12.63 -1.84
C ALA A 301 0.77 12.03 -0.56
N LEU A 302 1.52 12.07 0.55
CA LEU A 302 1.11 11.47 1.82
C LEU A 302 -0.02 12.26 2.52
N HIS A 303 -0.04 13.59 2.37
CA HIS A 303 -1.05 14.45 2.96
C HIS A 303 -2.23 14.74 2.02
N CYS A 304 -2.25 14.17 0.80
CA CYS A 304 -3.45 14.18 -0.03
C CYS A 304 -4.59 13.48 0.70
N VAL A 305 -5.70 14.22 0.94
CA VAL A 305 -6.85 13.69 1.67
C VAL A 305 -7.43 12.45 0.98
N GLY A 306 -7.36 12.41 -0.35
CA GLY A 306 -7.75 11.23 -1.12
C GLY A 306 -6.89 10.01 -0.78
N PHE A 307 -5.56 10.15 -0.73
CA PHE A 307 -4.65 9.08 -0.31
C PHE A 307 -4.91 8.63 1.13
N GLN A 308 -5.01 9.59 2.06
CA GLN A 308 -5.31 9.28 3.47
C GLN A 308 -6.63 8.51 3.62
N THR A 309 -7.64 8.88 2.83
CA THR A 309 -8.93 8.19 2.82
C THR A 309 -8.81 6.76 2.30
N ILE A 310 -8.13 6.57 1.17
CA ILE A 310 -7.88 5.23 0.61
C ILE A 310 -7.09 4.38 1.60
N LEU A 311 -6.02 4.90 2.20
CA LEU A 311 -5.19 4.19 3.17
C LEU A 311 -6.01 3.74 4.38
N ALA A 312 -6.74 4.64 5.02
CA ALA A 312 -7.52 4.33 6.22
C ALA A 312 -8.65 3.34 5.93
N ARG A 313 -9.40 3.53 4.85
CA ARG A 313 -10.51 2.63 4.47
C ARG A 313 -10.00 1.26 3.99
N SER A 314 -8.87 1.21 3.29
CA SER A 314 -8.20 -0.04 2.92
C SER A 314 -7.77 -0.82 4.16
N THR A 315 -7.22 -0.12 5.16
CA THR A 315 -6.79 -0.74 6.42
C THR A 315 -7.99 -1.28 7.20
N GLU A 316 -9.09 -0.53 7.28
CA GLU A 316 -10.31 -1.01 7.94
C GLU A 316 -10.92 -2.22 7.21
N TRP A 317 -11.02 -2.15 5.87
CA TRP A 317 -11.56 -3.24 5.08
C TRP A 317 -10.68 -4.49 5.12
N ALA A 318 -9.38 -4.34 5.00
CA ALA A 318 -8.46 -5.47 5.09
C ALA A 318 -8.58 -6.19 6.44
N ALA A 319 -8.72 -5.45 7.54
CA ALA A 319 -8.90 -6.00 8.88
C ALA A 319 -10.26 -6.69 9.07
N THR A 320 -11.36 -6.11 8.55
CA THR A 320 -12.73 -6.45 8.99
C THR A 320 -13.66 -6.95 7.88
N GLY A 321 -13.30 -6.75 6.62
CA GLY A 321 -14.19 -6.94 5.46
C GLY A 321 -15.25 -5.85 5.31
N LYS A 322 -15.22 -4.80 6.15
CA LYS A 322 -16.19 -3.69 6.15
C LYS A 322 -15.47 -2.35 6.19
N VAL A 323 -16.19 -1.29 5.81
CA VAL A 323 -15.74 0.09 5.96
C VAL A 323 -16.84 0.90 6.65
N THR A 324 -16.49 1.49 7.78
CA THR A 324 -17.37 2.42 8.53
C THR A 324 -16.87 3.86 8.47
N LEU A 325 -15.60 4.04 8.13
CA LEU A 325 -14.99 5.35 7.97
C LEU A 325 -15.67 6.14 6.83
N PRO A 326 -16.08 7.38 7.05
CA PRO A 326 -16.65 8.21 6.02
C PRO A 326 -15.61 8.63 4.98
N VAL A 327 -16.05 9.20 3.87
CA VAL A 327 -15.23 10.08 3.05
C VAL A 327 -15.18 11.42 3.80
N PRO A 328 -14.00 11.90 4.22
CA PRO A 328 -13.91 13.09 5.08
C PRO A 328 -14.26 14.36 4.31
N GLU A 329 -14.65 15.40 5.05
CA GLU A 329 -14.79 16.74 4.51
C GLU A 329 -13.45 17.21 3.91
N GLY A 330 -13.52 17.91 2.78
CA GLY A 330 -12.32 18.35 2.07
C GLY A 330 -11.68 17.26 1.20
N PHE A 331 -12.37 16.14 0.92
CA PHE A 331 -11.92 15.20 -0.10
C PHE A 331 -11.68 15.93 -1.45
N PRO A 332 -10.60 15.60 -2.20
CA PRO A 332 -10.31 16.29 -3.45
C PRO A 332 -11.40 16.10 -4.50
N THR A 333 -11.52 17.09 -5.39
CA THR A 333 -12.45 17.07 -6.52
C THR A 333 -11.72 16.89 -7.83
N LEU A 334 -12.42 16.91 -8.97
CA LEU A 334 -11.81 16.90 -10.29
C LEU A 334 -11.04 18.21 -10.61
N ASP A 335 -11.37 19.31 -9.94
CA ASP A 335 -10.81 20.63 -10.21
C ASP A 335 -9.81 21.09 -9.14
N LYS A 336 -9.77 20.40 -8.00
CA LYS A 336 -8.95 20.83 -6.86
C LYS A 336 -8.37 19.65 -6.10
N THR A 337 -7.06 19.68 -5.93
CA THR A 337 -6.35 18.80 -4.98
C THR A 337 -6.63 19.24 -3.55
N SER A 338 -6.46 18.33 -2.60
CA SER A 338 -6.61 18.62 -1.18
C SER A 338 -5.43 17.99 -0.42
N VAL A 339 -4.58 18.84 0.14
CA VAL A 339 -3.41 18.44 0.92
C VAL A 339 -3.59 18.98 2.33
N ILE A 340 -3.82 18.10 3.29
CA ILE A 340 -4.13 18.43 4.69
C ILE A 340 -3.31 17.50 5.58
N GLU A 341 -2.64 18.08 6.56
CA GLU A 341 -1.93 17.31 7.60
C GLU A 341 -2.89 16.31 8.28
N PRO A 342 -2.48 15.04 8.50
CA PRO A 342 -3.36 13.99 9.01
C PRO A 342 -4.17 14.36 10.26
N SER A 343 -3.55 15.05 11.20
CA SER A 343 -4.20 15.51 12.45
C SER A 343 -5.33 16.54 12.25
N LYS A 344 -5.38 17.17 11.08
CA LYS A 344 -6.35 18.21 10.73
C LYS A 344 -7.47 17.72 9.80
N VAL A 345 -7.40 16.47 9.33
CA VAL A 345 -8.46 15.88 8.50
C VAL A 345 -9.70 15.62 9.35
N ASN A 346 -10.84 16.13 8.91
CA ASN A 346 -12.11 15.92 9.61
C ASN A 346 -12.78 14.62 9.20
N TRP A 347 -12.63 13.59 10.02
CA TRP A 347 -13.23 12.25 9.84
C TRP A 347 -14.65 12.12 10.42
N LYS A 348 -15.22 13.18 10.93
CA LYS A 348 -16.60 13.16 11.44
C LYS A 348 -17.58 13.27 10.29
N LYS A 349 -18.69 12.54 10.41
CA LYS A 349 -19.85 12.69 9.52
C LYS A 349 -20.63 13.93 9.88
#